data_295f013d0efbd1c0e379bebc3a995087
#
_entry.id   295f013d0efbd1c0e379bebc3a995087
#
_cell.length_a   1.000
_cell.length_b   1.000
_cell.length_c   1.000
_cell.angle_alpha   90.00
_cell.angle_beta   90.00
_cell.angle_gamma   90.00
#
_symmetry.space_group_name_H-M   'P 1'
#
loop_
_entity.id
_entity.type
_entity.pdbx_description
1 polymer ?
#
loop_
_entity_poly.entity_id
_entity_poly.type
_entity_poly.pdbx_seq_one_letter_code
_entity_poly.pdbx_strand_id
1 'polypeptide(L)'
;MQIKTGPFLRSPLTIERIMGDVLIALMPAVVAGVVFFGWRALLLLVLSTLSAILTEALLTRAPLTPQGIFGDGSAAVTGLLVGLILPSTAAWWIPIVGSFLAIALVKLAFGGLGYNIFNPALGARAILLLAFTSQMVRFTVPFDVVTGATPLLSTRSFSWSLVWGNVGGTVGETSVIAILLGAIYLFYRGHINWRIPLGYIGSAFVLALIWGLDPWYTITAGGLMFAAFFMATDMVTSPVTHLGQLVFGVGCGVLTLVIRQFTPLPEGVTFAVLVMNALAPALESLTIATIFGVGGSREARLKRVAVAAAAVVVLVGVFIVLDQNQPATLPVLHSGQYLPLADLLGDSDYEVVDQEGTRYYLVRDEEGNPAQVAFIAEQGGFNAPIRFLLVLDTEHAIHSVTILEHREDPGLGELITRPSFLEQFAGLDKDSSFSLGDEIQAISGATISSR
;
A
#
# COMPACT_ATOMS: atom_id res chain seq x y z
N MET A 1 -59.50 10.65 -9.58
CA MET A 1 -58.83 10.20 -8.33
C MET A 1 -57.52 9.57 -8.76
N GLN A 2 -56.39 10.26 -8.58
CA GLN A 2 -55.08 9.70 -8.92
C GLN A 2 -54.65 8.79 -7.73
N ILE A 3 -54.57 7.51 -7.98
CA ILE A 3 -54.05 6.53 -7.01
C ILE A 3 -52.52 6.78 -6.92
N LYS A 4 -52.05 7.35 -5.83
CA LYS A 4 -50.62 7.47 -5.56
C LYS A 4 -50.06 6.06 -5.32
N THR A 5 -49.21 5.61 -6.24
CA THR A 5 -48.43 4.39 -6.07
C THR A 5 -47.37 4.60 -4.98
N GLY A 6 -47.28 3.65 -4.01
CA GLY A 6 -46.25 3.71 -2.96
C GLY A 6 -44.80 3.74 -3.49
N PRO A 7 -43.81 3.98 -2.62
CA PRO A 7 -43.90 3.85 -1.14
C PRO A 7 -44.43 5.13 -0.48
N PHE A 8 -45.37 4.96 0.45
CA PHE A 8 -45.97 6.05 1.25
C PHE A 8 -45.06 6.58 2.36
N LEU A 9 -44.09 5.76 2.78
CA LEU A 9 -43.04 6.13 3.74
C LEU A 9 -41.72 6.36 2.97
N ARG A 10 -41.25 7.60 3.00
CA ARG A 10 -39.93 7.98 2.48
C ARG A 10 -39.02 8.32 3.63
N SER A 11 -37.80 7.77 3.61
CA SER A 11 -36.75 8.23 4.51
C SER A 11 -36.40 9.69 4.20
N PRO A 12 -36.21 10.54 5.22
CA PRO A 12 -35.73 11.90 5.03
C PRO A 12 -34.27 11.98 4.57
N LEU A 13 -33.57 10.83 4.49
CA LEU A 13 -32.19 10.74 4.04
C LEU A 13 -32.15 10.79 2.51
N THR A 14 -31.51 11.83 2.01
CA THR A 14 -31.18 12.00 0.58
C THR A 14 -29.71 11.58 0.35
N ILE A 15 -29.38 11.21 -0.89
CA ILE A 15 -27.99 10.90 -1.29
C ILE A 15 -27.09 12.08 -1.01
N GLU A 16 -27.51 13.29 -1.34
CA GLU A 16 -26.75 14.53 -1.10
C GLU A 16 -26.40 14.70 0.38
N ARG A 17 -27.36 14.40 1.28
CA ARG A 17 -27.11 14.48 2.73
C ARG A 17 -26.11 13.45 3.20
N ILE A 18 -26.19 12.23 2.70
CA ILE A 18 -25.26 11.15 3.03
C ILE A 18 -23.85 11.52 2.53
N MET A 19 -23.72 11.97 1.29
CA MET A 19 -22.42 12.40 0.73
C MET A 19 -21.85 13.60 1.48
N GLY A 20 -22.71 14.55 1.87
CA GLY A 20 -22.32 15.67 2.74
C GLY A 20 -21.80 15.22 4.10
N ASP A 21 -22.46 14.25 4.73
CA ASP A 21 -21.98 13.67 6.01
C ASP A 21 -20.62 12.95 5.84
N VAL A 22 -20.40 12.26 4.71
CA VAL A 22 -19.10 11.64 4.40
C VAL A 22 -18.01 12.70 4.22
N LEU A 23 -18.29 13.80 3.51
CA LEU A 23 -17.35 14.91 3.38
C LEU A 23 -16.99 15.50 4.75
N ILE A 24 -17.96 15.70 5.64
CA ILE A 24 -17.73 16.17 7.00
C ILE A 24 -16.85 15.19 7.78
N ALA A 25 -17.13 13.88 7.66
CA ALA A 25 -16.37 12.83 8.31
C ALA A 25 -14.90 12.74 7.84
N LEU A 26 -14.63 13.12 6.60
CA LEU A 26 -13.27 13.16 6.06
C LEU A 26 -12.49 14.40 6.50
N MET A 27 -13.16 15.46 6.98
CA MET A 27 -12.49 16.72 7.35
C MET A 27 -11.39 16.57 8.41
N PRO A 28 -11.52 15.75 9.47
CA PRO A 28 -10.42 15.54 10.40
C PRO A 28 -9.15 14.99 9.72
N ALA A 29 -9.29 14.04 8.78
CA ALA A 29 -8.18 13.51 8.02
C ALA A 29 -7.58 14.55 7.05
N VAL A 30 -8.42 15.37 6.43
CA VAL A 30 -7.98 16.51 5.59
C VAL A 30 -7.15 17.50 6.42
N VAL A 31 -7.66 17.90 7.59
CA VAL A 31 -6.96 18.85 8.46
C VAL A 31 -5.63 18.27 8.92
N ALA A 32 -5.61 17.01 9.37
CA ALA A 32 -4.38 16.34 9.77
C ALA A 32 -3.38 16.29 8.61
N GLY A 33 -3.80 15.88 7.41
CA GLY A 33 -2.95 15.82 6.22
C GLY A 33 -2.36 17.18 5.84
N VAL A 34 -3.15 18.25 5.92
CA VAL A 34 -2.66 19.61 5.64
C VAL A 34 -1.71 20.10 6.73
N VAL A 35 -1.96 19.77 8.01
CA VAL A 35 -1.06 20.14 9.12
C VAL A 35 0.29 19.43 9.01
N PHE A 36 0.29 18.14 8.66
CA PHE A 36 1.52 17.32 8.58
C PHE A 36 2.32 17.56 7.30
N PHE A 37 1.66 17.74 6.14
CA PHE A 37 2.32 17.83 4.84
C PHE A 37 2.24 19.22 4.18
N GLY A 38 1.60 20.18 4.86
CA GLY A 38 1.57 21.58 4.44
C GLY A 38 0.72 21.85 3.19
N TRP A 39 1.06 22.96 2.50
CA TRP A 39 0.31 23.47 1.36
C TRP A 39 0.26 22.52 0.16
N ARG A 40 1.26 21.64 0.00
CA ARG A 40 1.27 20.62 -1.08
C ARG A 40 0.12 19.64 -0.95
N ALA A 41 -0.13 19.14 0.27
CA ALA A 41 -1.27 18.29 0.53
C ALA A 41 -2.60 19.00 0.19
N LEU A 42 -2.75 20.26 0.60
CA LEU A 42 -3.93 21.06 0.26
C LEU A 42 -4.10 21.19 -1.26
N LEU A 43 -3.03 21.45 -2.00
CA LEU A 43 -3.06 21.55 -3.46
C LEU A 43 -3.54 20.24 -4.10
N LEU A 44 -3.00 19.08 -3.67
CA LEU A 44 -3.41 17.77 -4.19
C LEU A 44 -4.90 17.49 -3.91
N LEU A 45 -5.37 17.78 -2.69
CA LEU A 45 -6.77 17.61 -2.29
C LEU A 45 -7.72 18.50 -3.10
N VAL A 46 -7.35 19.75 -3.35
CA VAL A 46 -8.15 20.67 -4.15
C VAL A 46 -8.18 20.23 -5.62
N LEU A 47 -7.01 19.91 -6.20
CA LEU A 47 -6.93 19.48 -7.61
C LEU A 47 -7.69 18.18 -7.84
N SER A 48 -7.57 17.19 -6.93
CA SER A 48 -8.30 15.93 -7.06
C SER A 48 -9.81 16.13 -6.98
N THR A 49 -10.27 16.92 -6.01
CA THR A 49 -11.71 17.18 -5.81
C THR A 49 -12.31 17.95 -6.97
N LEU A 50 -11.67 19.02 -7.40
CA LEU A 50 -12.13 19.81 -8.53
C LEU A 50 -12.11 19.01 -9.83
N SER A 51 -11.06 18.23 -10.09
CA SER A 51 -10.99 17.38 -11.28
C SER A 51 -12.10 16.33 -11.30
N ALA A 52 -12.41 15.70 -10.16
CA ALA A 52 -13.50 14.73 -10.06
C ALA A 52 -14.87 15.37 -10.40
N ILE A 53 -15.17 16.52 -9.78
CA ILE A 53 -16.42 17.27 -10.00
C ILE A 53 -16.55 17.68 -11.47
N LEU A 54 -15.49 18.26 -12.04
CA LEU A 54 -15.49 18.71 -13.42
C LEU A 54 -15.62 17.54 -14.40
N THR A 55 -14.94 16.43 -14.14
CA THR A 55 -15.03 15.23 -14.97
C THR A 55 -16.45 14.67 -14.99
N GLU A 56 -17.09 14.56 -13.82
CA GLU A 56 -18.48 14.10 -13.75
C GLU A 56 -19.44 15.06 -14.47
N ALA A 57 -19.35 16.35 -14.20
CA ALA A 57 -20.19 17.34 -14.83
C ALA A 57 -20.05 17.36 -16.37
N LEU A 58 -18.84 17.24 -16.90
CA LEU A 58 -18.56 17.19 -18.34
C LEU A 58 -19.11 15.92 -19.00
N LEU A 59 -18.83 14.76 -18.40
CA LEU A 59 -19.21 13.47 -19.01
C LEU A 59 -20.72 13.18 -18.89
N THR A 60 -21.36 13.66 -17.84
CA THR A 60 -22.83 13.56 -17.68
C THR A 60 -23.59 14.67 -18.39
N ARG A 61 -22.86 15.64 -18.98
CA ARG A 61 -23.47 16.83 -19.61
C ARG A 61 -24.40 17.57 -18.67
N ALA A 62 -23.96 17.69 -17.41
CA ALA A 62 -24.72 18.36 -16.38
C ALA A 62 -24.98 19.84 -16.74
N PRO A 63 -26.13 20.42 -16.35
CA PRO A 63 -26.38 21.83 -16.57
C PRO A 63 -25.37 22.69 -15.82
N LEU A 64 -24.91 23.79 -16.39
CA LEU A 64 -23.95 24.73 -15.84
C LEU A 64 -24.55 25.57 -14.68
N THR A 65 -25.23 24.90 -13.77
CA THR A 65 -25.74 25.46 -12.52
C THR A 65 -24.92 24.88 -11.35
N PRO A 66 -24.81 25.57 -10.21
CA PRO A 66 -24.12 25.01 -9.04
C PRO A 66 -24.66 23.62 -8.67
N GLN A 67 -25.96 23.43 -8.66
CA GLN A 67 -26.60 22.13 -8.37
C GLN A 67 -26.28 21.07 -9.43
N GLY A 68 -26.19 21.43 -10.71
CA GLY A 68 -25.81 20.50 -11.77
C GLY A 68 -24.33 20.11 -11.68
N ILE A 69 -23.46 21.08 -11.43
CA ILE A 69 -22.01 20.84 -11.36
C ILE A 69 -21.64 19.98 -10.13
N PHE A 70 -22.21 20.29 -8.96
CA PHE A 70 -21.93 19.52 -7.74
C PHE A 70 -22.69 18.18 -7.68
N GLY A 71 -23.79 18.06 -8.47
CA GLY A 71 -24.60 16.86 -8.54
C GLY A 71 -25.07 16.39 -7.16
N ASP A 72 -24.92 15.10 -6.91
CA ASP A 72 -25.25 14.46 -5.62
C ASP A 72 -24.11 14.52 -4.58
N GLY A 73 -23.00 15.15 -4.91
CA GLY A 73 -21.82 15.26 -4.06
C GLY A 73 -20.86 14.05 -4.11
N SER A 74 -21.25 12.97 -4.76
CA SER A 74 -20.43 11.74 -4.80
C SER A 74 -19.11 11.91 -5.54
N ALA A 75 -19.05 12.79 -6.55
CA ALA A 75 -17.80 13.14 -7.22
C ALA A 75 -16.84 13.87 -6.28
N ALA A 76 -17.36 14.78 -5.45
CA ALA A 76 -16.54 15.46 -4.45
C ALA A 76 -15.95 14.50 -3.43
N VAL A 77 -16.75 13.54 -2.93
CA VAL A 77 -16.27 12.46 -2.04
C VAL A 77 -15.18 11.63 -2.73
N THR A 78 -15.43 11.18 -3.95
CA THR A 78 -14.45 10.38 -4.73
C THR A 78 -13.15 11.15 -4.93
N GLY A 79 -13.22 12.41 -5.37
CA GLY A 79 -12.05 13.25 -5.58
C GLY A 79 -11.27 13.50 -4.29
N LEU A 80 -11.96 13.76 -3.18
CA LEU A 80 -11.33 13.95 -1.88
C LEU A 80 -10.63 12.66 -1.39
N LEU A 81 -11.28 11.51 -1.56
CA LEU A 81 -10.68 10.20 -1.25
C LEU A 81 -9.44 9.95 -2.11
N VAL A 82 -9.49 10.23 -3.43
CA VAL A 82 -8.30 10.13 -4.30
C VAL A 82 -7.17 10.98 -3.76
N GLY A 83 -7.41 12.25 -3.43
CA GLY A 83 -6.38 13.14 -2.88
C GLY A 83 -5.80 12.65 -1.56
N LEU A 84 -6.63 12.09 -0.67
CA LEU A 84 -6.20 11.58 0.65
C LEU A 84 -5.32 10.33 0.54
N ILE A 85 -5.51 9.50 -0.49
CA ILE A 85 -4.71 8.28 -0.69
C ILE A 85 -3.47 8.50 -1.57
N LEU A 86 -3.19 9.73 -1.99
CA LEU A 86 -1.95 10.07 -2.69
C LEU A 86 -0.84 10.44 -1.70
N PRO A 87 0.43 10.14 -2.03
CA PRO A 87 1.56 10.70 -1.30
C PRO A 87 1.66 12.20 -1.52
N SER A 88 2.08 12.95 -0.49
CA SER A 88 2.25 14.42 -0.56
C SER A 88 3.30 14.89 -1.59
N THR A 89 4.20 13.99 -1.98
CA THR A 89 5.23 14.21 -3.01
C THR A 89 4.73 14.06 -4.43
N ALA A 90 3.53 13.53 -4.64
CA ALA A 90 2.99 13.31 -5.98
C ALA A 90 3.00 14.60 -6.82
N ALA A 91 3.29 14.47 -8.10
CA ALA A 91 3.27 15.61 -9.01
C ALA A 91 1.84 16.17 -9.13
N TRP A 92 1.71 17.48 -9.33
CA TRP A 92 0.41 18.19 -9.37
C TRP A 92 -0.59 17.65 -10.38
N TRP A 93 -0.14 16.97 -11.44
CA TRP A 93 -1.02 16.38 -12.45
C TRP A 93 -1.55 14.98 -12.06
N ILE A 94 -0.91 14.27 -11.14
CA ILE A 94 -1.33 12.94 -10.67
C ILE A 94 -2.74 12.94 -10.07
N PRO A 95 -3.11 13.87 -9.16
CA PRO A 95 -4.48 13.94 -8.65
C PRO A 95 -5.51 14.22 -9.73
N ILE A 96 -5.15 14.98 -10.77
CA ILE A 96 -6.05 15.28 -11.91
C ILE A 96 -6.32 13.99 -12.70
N VAL A 97 -5.26 13.28 -13.09
CA VAL A 97 -5.37 12.00 -13.83
C VAL A 97 -6.08 10.94 -12.98
N GLY A 98 -5.71 10.82 -11.69
CA GLY A 98 -6.34 9.86 -10.78
C GLY A 98 -7.84 10.10 -10.63
N SER A 99 -8.27 11.34 -10.43
CA SER A 99 -9.67 11.69 -10.29
C SER A 99 -10.44 11.51 -11.59
N PHE A 100 -9.82 11.83 -12.74
CA PHE A 100 -10.39 11.54 -14.05
C PHE A 100 -10.64 10.04 -14.22
N LEU A 101 -9.65 9.19 -13.91
CA LEU A 101 -9.78 7.73 -14.00
C LEU A 101 -10.83 7.19 -13.02
N ALA A 102 -10.88 7.70 -11.79
CA ALA A 102 -11.86 7.31 -10.79
C ALA A 102 -13.29 7.55 -11.30
N ILE A 103 -13.55 8.73 -11.85
CA ILE A 103 -14.89 9.12 -12.30
C ILE A 103 -15.21 8.50 -13.65
N ALA A 104 -14.36 8.69 -14.67
CA ALA A 104 -14.67 8.28 -16.03
C ALA A 104 -14.67 6.77 -16.18
N LEU A 105 -13.64 6.10 -15.70
CA LEU A 105 -13.43 4.68 -15.94
C LEU A 105 -14.07 3.80 -14.86
N VAL A 106 -13.89 4.12 -13.57
CA VAL A 106 -14.33 3.23 -12.48
C VAL A 106 -15.77 3.52 -12.04
N LYS A 107 -16.26 4.76 -12.19
CA LYS A 107 -17.64 5.12 -11.81
C LYS A 107 -18.59 5.15 -13.02
N LEU A 108 -18.34 6.03 -13.97
CA LEU A 108 -19.31 6.31 -15.06
C LEU A 108 -19.35 5.22 -16.13
N ALA A 109 -18.24 4.55 -16.43
CA ALA A 109 -18.22 3.46 -17.41
C ALA A 109 -19.13 2.29 -17.02
N PHE A 110 -19.39 2.10 -15.72
CA PHE A 110 -20.32 1.09 -15.20
C PHE A 110 -21.77 1.58 -15.08
N GLY A 111 -22.05 2.87 -15.32
CA GLY A 111 -23.39 3.44 -15.26
C GLY A 111 -23.60 4.52 -14.20
N GLY A 112 -22.55 4.92 -13.47
CA GLY A 112 -22.58 5.96 -12.45
C GLY A 112 -22.80 5.46 -11.03
N LEU A 113 -23.21 6.37 -10.15
CA LEU A 113 -23.42 6.03 -8.72
C LEU A 113 -24.44 4.91 -8.54
N GLY A 114 -24.09 3.88 -7.82
CA GLY A 114 -24.92 2.71 -7.56
C GLY A 114 -24.70 1.54 -8.51
N TYR A 115 -23.97 1.73 -9.60
CA TYR A 115 -23.66 0.68 -10.59
C TYR A 115 -22.19 0.30 -10.61
N ASN A 116 -21.31 1.08 -9.98
CA ASN A 116 -19.88 0.79 -9.91
C ASN A 116 -19.62 -0.46 -9.07
N ILE A 117 -18.84 -1.39 -9.63
CA ILE A 117 -18.46 -2.63 -8.98
C ILE A 117 -17.35 -2.37 -7.95
N PHE A 118 -16.42 -1.50 -8.29
CA PHE A 118 -15.25 -1.17 -7.49
C PHE A 118 -15.39 0.20 -6.84
N ASN A 119 -14.76 0.38 -5.68
CA ASN A 119 -14.58 1.70 -5.10
C ASN A 119 -13.78 2.58 -6.08
N PRO A 120 -14.33 3.73 -6.54
CA PRO A 120 -13.71 4.52 -7.60
C PRO A 120 -12.32 5.06 -7.22
N ALA A 121 -12.12 5.48 -5.97
CA ALA A 121 -10.84 6.01 -5.52
C ALA A 121 -9.76 4.91 -5.49
N LEU A 122 -10.09 3.71 -4.99
CA LEU A 122 -9.16 2.57 -4.97
C LEU A 122 -8.86 2.04 -6.37
N GLY A 123 -9.86 2.01 -7.27
CA GLY A 123 -9.65 1.62 -8.66
C GLY A 123 -8.66 2.55 -9.36
N ALA A 124 -8.81 3.85 -9.17
CA ALA A 124 -7.87 4.83 -9.70
C ALA A 124 -6.47 4.69 -9.07
N ARG A 125 -6.39 4.47 -7.75
CA ARG A 125 -5.11 4.22 -7.07
C ARG A 125 -4.38 3.00 -7.62
N ALA A 126 -5.10 1.90 -7.87
CA ALA A 126 -4.50 0.71 -8.46
C ALA A 126 -3.90 0.99 -9.83
N ILE A 127 -4.62 1.72 -10.71
CA ILE A 127 -4.12 2.12 -12.01
C ILE A 127 -2.88 3.03 -11.88
N LEU A 128 -2.93 4.02 -11.00
CA LEU A 128 -1.80 4.93 -10.75
C LEU A 128 -0.57 4.20 -10.19
N LEU A 129 -0.77 3.24 -9.29
CA LEU A 129 0.32 2.41 -8.75
C LEU A 129 1.03 1.61 -9.85
N LEU A 130 0.28 1.05 -10.78
CA LEU A 130 0.84 0.27 -11.88
C LEU A 130 1.47 1.15 -12.97
N ALA A 131 0.84 2.29 -13.30
CA ALA A 131 1.30 3.15 -14.39
C ALA A 131 2.38 4.15 -13.97
N PHE A 132 2.34 4.63 -12.72
CA PHE A 132 3.20 5.70 -12.20
C PHE A 132 3.77 5.34 -10.83
N THR A 133 4.32 4.12 -10.70
CA THR A 133 4.86 3.56 -9.46
C THR A 133 5.78 4.53 -8.73
N SER A 134 6.73 5.15 -9.44
CA SER A 134 7.69 6.10 -8.86
C SER A 134 7.05 7.34 -8.23
N GLN A 135 5.84 7.74 -8.65
CA GLN A 135 5.11 8.86 -8.07
C GLN A 135 4.26 8.43 -6.86
N MET A 136 3.90 7.14 -6.79
CA MET A 136 2.98 6.61 -5.79
C MET A 136 3.69 6.04 -4.55
N VAL A 137 4.98 5.70 -4.65
CA VAL A 137 5.75 5.07 -3.56
C VAL A 137 6.72 6.02 -2.84
N ARG A 138 6.78 7.30 -3.25
CA ARG A 138 7.61 8.31 -2.58
C ARG A 138 6.81 8.97 -1.47
N PHE A 139 7.30 8.86 -0.25
CA PHE A 139 6.66 9.46 0.92
C PHE A 139 7.60 10.47 1.57
N THR A 140 7.05 11.51 2.19
CA THR A 140 7.80 12.45 3.04
C THR A 140 7.47 12.21 4.50
N VAL A 141 8.44 12.47 5.35
CA VAL A 141 8.19 12.55 6.80
C VAL A 141 7.44 13.85 7.09
N PRO A 142 6.40 13.83 7.96
CA PRO A 142 5.70 15.03 8.37
C PRO A 142 6.66 16.13 8.89
N PHE A 143 6.34 17.38 8.56
CA PHE A 143 7.12 18.56 8.91
C PHE A 143 8.54 18.64 8.29
N ASP A 144 8.93 17.66 7.48
CA ASP A 144 10.24 17.65 6.83
C ASP A 144 10.10 17.57 5.31
N VAL A 145 11.14 18.02 4.58
CA VAL A 145 11.22 17.94 3.13
C VAL A 145 11.90 16.62 2.70
N VAL A 146 12.47 15.92 3.67
CA VAL A 146 13.23 14.68 3.43
C VAL A 146 12.27 13.54 3.08
N THR A 147 12.56 12.85 1.98
CA THR A 147 11.88 11.61 1.63
C THR A 147 12.23 10.52 2.64
N GLY A 148 11.22 9.89 3.23
CA GLY A 148 11.37 8.82 4.21
C GLY A 148 10.64 7.55 3.79
N ALA A 149 11.08 6.43 4.30
CA ALA A 149 10.34 5.17 4.16
C ALA A 149 9.03 5.24 4.96
N THR A 150 7.99 4.59 4.45
CA THR A 150 6.80 4.36 5.27
C THR A 150 7.15 3.44 6.46
N PRO A 151 6.40 3.53 7.57
CA PRO A 151 6.60 2.59 8.69
C PRO A 151 6.54 1.13 8.26
N LEU A 152 5.78 0.80 7.21
CA LEU A 152 5.67 -0.56 6.66
C LEU A 152 7.02 -1.12 6.16
N LEU A 153 7.98 -0.25 5.86
CA LEU A 153 9.29 -0.62 5.31
C LEU A 153 10.44 -0.48 6.31
N SER A 154 10.29 0.35 7.35
CA SER A 154 11.42 0.73 8.23
C SER A 154 11.40 0.07 9.61
N THR A 155 10.25 -0.02 10.25
CA THR A 155 10.14 -0.52 11.64
C THR A 155 8.86 -1.32 11.79
N ARG A 156 8.98 -2.61 12.13
CA ARG A 156 7.82 -3.50 12.33
C ARG A 156 7.34 -3.53 13.79
N SER A 157 7.52 -2.44 14.53
CA SER A 157 7.09 -2.32 15.93
C SER A 157 6.16 -1.13 16.12
N PHE A 158 5.20 -1.28 17.03
CA PHE A 158 4.26 -0.22 17.37
C PHE A 158 4.97 1.01 17.95
N SER A 159 4.57 2.18 17.48
CA SER A 159 4.99 3.47 18.03
C SER A 159 3.79 4.40 18.13
N TRP A 160 3.75 5.23 19.15
CA TRP A 160 2.72 6.26 19.32
C TRP A 160 2.69 7.27 18.17
N SER A 161 3.79 7.44 17.45
CA SER A 161 3.84 8.27 16.25
C SER A 161 2.87 7.81 15.15
N LEU A 162 2.59 6.50 15.06
CA LEU A 162 1.56 5.94 14.16
C LEU A 162 0.16 6.41 14.52
N VAL A 163 -0.13 6.58 15.79
CA VAL A 163 -1.46 7.00 16.27
C VAL A 163 -1.65 8.50 16.06
N TRP A 164 -0.63 9.31 16.40
CA TRP A 164 -0.68 10.76 16.23
C TRP A 164 -0.55 11.20 14.78
N GLY A 165 0.20 10.45 13.96
CA GLY A 165 0.37 10.73 12.54
C GLY A 165 1.73 11.32 12.13
N ASN A 166 2.72 11.31 13.02
CA ASN A 166 4.07 11.77 12.69
C ASN A 166 4.88 10.65 12.02
N VAL A 167 4.38 10.16 10.89
CA VAL A 167 4.97 9.06 10.12
C VAL A 167 4.81 9.31 8.63
N GLY A 168 5.75 8.83 7.82
CA GLY A 168 5.65 8.90 6.37
C GLY A 168 4.49 8.05 5.85
N GLY A 169 3.68 8.62 4.93
CA GLY A 169 2.52 7.93 4.38
C GLY A 169 1.77 8.79 3.38
N THR A 170 0.57 8.35 3.00
CA THR A 170 -0.32 9.16 2.19
C THR A 170 -0.98 10.27 3.02
N VAL A 171 -1.53 11.28 2.35
CA VAL A 171 -2.06 12.48 3.01
C VAL A 171 -3.12 12.17 4.08
N GLY A 172 -3.98 11.17 3.85
CA GLY A 172 -5.12 10.86 4.74
C GLY A 172 -4.91 9.68 5.68
N GLU A 173 -3.82 8.93 5.54
CA GLU A 173 -3.61 7.66 6.27
C GLU A 173 -2.74 7.82 7.52
N THR A 174 -2.12 8.97 7.71
CA THR A 174 -1.09 9.16 8.73
C THR A 174 -1.62 9.18 10.15
N SER A 175 -2.76 9.83 10.42
CA SER A 175 -3.28 9.97 11.78
C SER A 175 -4.46 9.06 12.05
N VAL A 176 -4.26 8.02 12.85
CA VAL A 176 -5.32 7.12 13.32
C VAL A 176 -6.39 7.88 14.10
N ILE A 177 -6.01 8.87 14.90
CA ILE A 177 -6.96 9.71 15.66
C ILE A 177 -7.90 10.47 14.72
N ALA A 178 -7.37 11.09 13.67
CA ALA A 178 -8.18 11.82 12.71
C ALA A 178 -9.16 10.91 11.97
N ILE A 179 -8.73 9.70 11.60
CA ILE A 179 -9.56 8.66 10.99
C ILE A 179 -10.68 8.25 11.93
N LEU A 180 -10.37 7.96 13.21
CA LEU A 180 -11.35 7.54 14.21
C LEU A 180 -12.38 8.63 14.50
N LEU A 181 -12.01 9.90 14.55
CA LEU A 181 -12.95 11.01 14.72
C LEU A 181 -14.00 11.04 13.60
N GLY A 182 -13.57 10.89 12.36
CA GLY A 182 -14.49 10.79 11.23
C GLY A 182 -15.34 9.52 11.26
N ALA A 183 -14.75 8.38 11.63
CA ALA A 183 -15.47 7.12 11.76
C ALA A 183 -16.57 7.20 12.85
N ILE A 184 -16.29 7.77 14.02
CA ILE A 184 -17.26 7.99 15.09
C ILE A 184 -18.42 8.84 14.59
N TYR A 185 -18.15 9.90 13.82
CA TYR A 185 -19.20 10.71 13.23
C TYR A 185 -20.10 9.89 12.29
N LEU A 186 -19.53 9.06 11.41
CA LEU A 186 -20.30 8.20 10.49
C LEU A 186 -21.11 7.13 11.24
N PHE A 187 -20.57 6.56 12.32
CA PHE A 187 -21.33 5.65 13.20
C PHE A 187 -22.49 6.38 13.88
N TYR A 188 -22.27 7.58 14.41
CA TYR A 188 -23.31 8.39 15.02
C TYR A 188 -24.44 8.74 14.03
N ARG A 189 -24.08 9.03 12.77
CA ARG A 189 -25.05 9.30 11.69
C ARG A 189 -25.70 8.02 11.14
N GLY A 190 -25.22 6.84 11.49
CA GLY A 190 -25.74 5.55 11.04
C GLY A 190 -25.44 5.23 9.57
N HIS A 191 -24.41 5.86 8.98
CA HIS A 191 -24.05 5.65 7.59
C HIS A 191 -23.14 4.44 7.38
N ILE A 192 -22.41 4.01 8.40
CA ILE A 192 -21.56 2.82 8.34
C ILE A 192 -21.98 1.76 9.36
N ASN A 193 -21.78 0.50 8.98
CA ASN A 193 -22.06 -0.64 9.84
C ASN A 193 -20.76 -1.14 10.47
N TRP A 194 -20.75 -1.35 11.78
CA TRP A 194 -19.61 -1.82 12.57
C TRP A 194 -19.04 -3.17 12.11
N ARG A 195 -19.82 -3.99 11.40
CA ARG A 195 -19.43 -5.35 10.99
C ARG A 195 -18.27 -5.37 10.03
N ILE A 196 -18.23 -4.43 9.07
CA ILE A 196 -17.13 -4.35 8.09
C ILE A 196 -15.83 -3.93 8.78
N PRO A 197 -15.75 -2.79 9.51
CA PRO A 197 -14.53 -2.40 10.20
C PRO A 197 -14.07 -3.43 11.25
N LEU A 198 -15.02 -4.01 12.02
CA LEU A 198 -14.69 -5.04 13.00
C LEU A 198 -14.10 -6.29 12.32
N GLY A 199 -14.72 -6.77 11.23
CA GLY A 199 -14.22 -7.90 10.45
C GLY A 199 -12.83 -7.63 9.89
N TYR A 200 -12.62 -6.45 9.32
CA TYR A 200 -11.36 -6.05 8.69
C TYR A 200 -10.23 -5.93 9.71
N ILE A 201 -10.40 -5.07 10.70
CA ILE A 201 -9.38 -4.82 11.73
C ILE A 201 -9.17 -6.06 12.60
N GLY A 202 -10.25 -6.75 12.98
CA GLY A 202 -10.18 -7.92 13.82
C GLY A 202 -9.47 -9.10 13.18
N SER A 203 -9.74 -9.39 11.90
CA SER A 203 -9.04 -10.46 11.18
C SER A 203 -7.57 -10.13 10.94
N ALA A 204 -7.26 -8.88 10.61
CA ALA A 204 -5.88 -8.43 10.48
C ALA A 204 -5.11 -8.55 11.82
N PHE A 205 -5.74 -8.15 12.92
CA PHE A 205 -5.16 -8.27 14.26
C PHE A 205 -4.88 -9.73 14.65
N VAL A 206 -5.89 -10.60 14.47
CA VAL A 206 -5.76 -12.03 14.80
C VAL A 206 -4.71 -12.71 13.94
N LEU A 207 -4.68 -12.42 12.64
CA LEU A 207 -3.71 -13.02 11.74
C LEU A 207 -2.28 -12.53 12.04
N ALA A 208 -2.11 -11.28 12.44
CA ALA A 208 -0.83 -10.75 12.91
C ALA A 208 -0.32 -11.50 14.14
N LEU A 209 -1.20 -11.81 15.11
CA LEU A 209 -0.87 -12.65 16.27
C LEU A 209 -0.43 -14.05 15.87
N ILE A 210 -1.14 -14.68 14.94
CA ILE A 210 -0.82 -16.03 14.45
C ILE A 210 0.55 -16.07 13.77
N TRP A 211 0.91 -15.04 13.03
CA TRP A 211 2.19 -14.93 12.34
C TRP A 211 3.35 -14.37 13.20
N GLY A 212 3.10 -14.07 14.47
CA GLY A 212 4.10 -13.50 15.37
C GLY A 212 4.50 -12.06 15.02
N LEU A 213 3.66 -11.33 14.29
CA LEU A 213 3.83 -9.92 14.00
C LEU A 213 3.26 -9.07 15.15
N ASP A 214 3.73 -7.82 15.28
CA ASP A 214 3.11 -6.86 16.20
C ASP A 214 1.71 -6.48 15.70
N PRO A 215 0.63 -6.89 16.41
CA PRO A 215 -0.74 -6.64 15.95
C PRO A 215 -1.11 -5.16 15.96
N TRP A 216 -0.62 -4.40 16.95
CA TRP A 216 -0.90 -2.96 17.05
C TRP A 216 -0.23 -2.19 15.92
N TYR A 217 1.02 -2.52 15.62
CA TYR A 217 1.69 -2.00 14.45
C TYR A 217 0.92 -2.35 13.16
N THR A 218 0.55 -3.62 12.99
CA THR A 218 -0.12 -4.13 11.78
C THR A 218 -1.41 -3.39 11.44
N ILE A 219 -2.23 -3.06 12.45
CA ILE A 219 -3.50 -2.35 12.22
C ILE A 219 -3.33 -0.83 12.09
N THR A 220 -2.30 -0.24 12.72
CA THR A 220 -2.11 1.22 12.71
C THR A 220 -1.18 1.70 11.60
N ALA A 221 -0.33 0.83 11.04
CA ALA A 221 0.57 1.18 9.97
C ALA A 221 -0.11 1.14 8.59
N GLY A 222 0.13 2.18 7.79
CA GLY A 222 -0.42 2.33 6.43
C GLY A 222 -1.94 2.53 6.40
N GLY A 223 -2.52 2.33 5.22
CA GLY A 223 -3.92 2.68 4.93
C GLY A 223 -4.99 1.76 5.51
N LEU A 224 -4.67 0.76 6.35
CA LEU A 224 -5.65 -0.22 6.81
C LEU A 224 -6.82 0.43 7.57
N MET A 225 -6.52 1.31 8.53
CA MET A 225 -7.54 2.01 9.30
C MET A 225 -8.41 2.91 8.42
N PHE A 226 -7.79 3.67 7.52
CA PHE A 226 -8.51 4.54 6.59
C PHE A 226 -9.43 3.73 5.67
N ALA A 227 -8.92 2.64 5.11
CA ALA A 227 -9.71 1.76 4.25
C ALA A 227 -10.84 1.07 5.01
N ALA A 228 -10.63 0.61 6.24
CA ALA A 228 -11.64 -0.07 7.03
C ALA A 228 -12.86 0.81 7.32
N PHE A 229 -12.67 2.12 7.50
CA PHE A 229 -13.76 3.04 7.87
C PHE A 229 -14.33 3.85 6.71
N PHE A 230 -13.55 4.16 5.66
CA PHE A 230 -13.99 5.06 4.58
C PHE A 230 -14.09 4.40 3.20
N MET A 231 -13.41 3.28 2.97
CA MET A 231 -13.36 2.66 1.64
C MET A 231 -14.08 1.32 1.59
N ALA A 232 -13.85 0.43 2.55
CA ALA A 232 -14.51 -0.87 2.63
C ALA A 232 -15.99 -0.73 3.04
N THR A 233 -16.36 0.38 3.69
CA THR A 233 -17.73 0.69 4.09
C THR A 233 -18.53 1.45 3.03
N ASP A 234 -18.00 1.62 1.82
CA ASP A 234 -18.73 2.22 0.71
C ASP A 234 -20.03 1.45 0.46
N MET A 235 -21.15 2.17 0.49
CA MET A 235 -22.51 1.59 0.42
C MET A 235 -22.78 0.89 -0.91
N VAL A 236 -22.08 1.28 -1.98
CA VAL A 236 -22.31 0.74 -3.31
C VAL A 236 -21.55 -0.55 -3.54
N THR A 237 -20.30 -0.61 -3.04
CA THR A 237 -19.37 -1.69 -3.37
C THR A 237 -19.22 -2.75 -2.28
N SER A 238 -19.93 -2.58 -1.15
CA SER A 238 -19.96 -3.53 -0.04
C SER A 238 -21.29 -4.29 0.03
N PRO A 239 -21.31 -5.54 0.59
CA PRO A 239 -22.54 -6.30 0.75
C PRO A 239 -23.54 -5.62 1.70
N VAL A 240 -24.84 -5.77 1.42
CA VAL A 240 -25.94 -5.24 2.26
C VAL A 240 -26.28 -6.18 3.42
N THR A 241 -26.09 -7.49 3.24
CA THR A 241 -26.44 -8.48 4.27
C THR A 241 -25.46 -8.45 5.45
N HIS A 242 -25.97 -8.60 6.67
CA HIS A 242 -25.14 -8.54 7.88
C HIS A 242 -23.99 -9.57 7.92
N LEU A 243 -24.27 -10.79 7.45
CA LEU A 243 -23.24 -11.83 7.36
C LEU A 243 -22.27 -11.54 6.21
N GLY A 244 -22.77 -11.07 5.06
CA GLY A 244 -21.96 -10.65 3.94
C GLY A 244 -20.98 -9.55 4.32
N GLN A 245 -21.43 -8.55 5.09
CA GLN A 245 -20.57 -7.47 5.61
C GLN A 245 -19.44 -7.99 6.48
N LEU A 246 -19.73 -8.93 7.40
CA LEU A 246 -18.70 -9.51 8.25
C LEU A 246 -17.67 -10.32 7.45
N VAL A 247 -18.14 -11.19 6.54
CA VAL A 247 -17.26 -12.00 5.68
C VAL A 247 -16.44 -11.13 4.75
N PHE A 248 -17.04 -10.08 4.20
CA PHE A 248 -16.35 -9.08 3.37
C PHE A 248 -15.23 -8.40 4.16
N GLY A 249 -15.52 -7.92 5.38
CA GLY A 249 -14.50 -7.31 6.25
C GLY A 249 -13.37 -8.28 6.58
N VAL A 250 -13.70 -9.51 6.98
CA VAL A 250 -12.70 -10.56 7.27
C VAL A 250 -11.83 -10.82 6.03
N GLY A 251 -12.44 -10.96 4.85
CA GLY A 251 -11.71 -11.13 3.59
C GLY A 251 -10.75 -9.99 3.28
N CYS A 252 -11.19 -8.74 3.48
CA CYS A 252 -10.32 -7.58 3.32
C CYS A 252 -9.09 -7.64 4.24
N GLY A 253 -9.27 -7.98 5.53
CA GLY A 253 -8.16 -8.05 6.48
C GLY A 253 -7.17 -9.18 6.18
N VAL A 254 -7.67 -10.37 5.88
CA VAL A 254 -6.84 -11.51 5.51
C VAL A 254 -6.03 -11.19 4.24
N LEU A 255 -6.70 -10.74 3.18
CA LEU A 255 -6.03 -10.41 1.92
C LEU A 255 -5.00 -9.27 2.07
N THR A 256 -5.31 -8.25 2.88
CA THR A 256 -4.36 -7.16 3.15
C THR A 256 -3.06 -7.71 3.75
N LEU A 257 -3.14 -8.58 4.76
CA LEU A 257 -1.96 -9.13 5.39
C LEU A 257 -1.20 -10.09 4.48
N VAL A 258 -1.93 -10.93 3.74
CA VAL A 258 -1.33 -11.85 2.76
C VAL A 258 -0.55 -11.04 1.72
N ILE A 259 -1.15 -10.00 1.16
CA ILE A 259 -0.46 -9.17 0.16
C ILE A 259 0.77 -8.48 0.80
N ARG A 260 0.64 -7.91 2.00
CA ARG A 260 1.76 -7.26 2.71
C ARG A 260 2.93 -8.21 2.99
N GLN A 261 2.65 -9.48 3.28
CA GLN A 261 3.67 -10.44 3.70
C GLN A 261 4.33 -11.16 2.52
N PHE A 262 3.57 -11.43 1.46
CA PHE A 262 4.01 -12.31 0.36
C PHE A 262 4.20 -11.59 -0.97
N THR A 263 3.97 -10.28 -1.05
CA THR A 263 4.21 -9.52 -2.28
C THR A 263 5.10 -8.30 -2.03
N PRO A 264 5.75 -7.76 -3.05
CA PRO A 264 6.51 -6.52 -2.94
C PRO A 264 5.64 -5.27 -2.77
N LEU A 265 4.31 -5.43 -2.64
CA LEU A 265 3.35 -4.35 -2.48
C LEU A 265 3.09 -4.08 -0.99
N PRO A 266 3.81 -3.15 -0.35
CA PRO A 266 3.78 -3.00 1.11
C PRO A 266 2.39 -2.61 1.65
N GLU A 267 1.58 -1.93 0.86
CA GLU A 267 0.28 -1.45 1.32
C GLU A 267 -0.81 -2.52 1.31
N GLY A 268 -0.86 -3.39 0.32
CA GLY A 268 -1.83 -4.49 0.19
C GLY A 268 -3.32 -4.09 0.20
N VAL A 269 -3.65 -3.02 0.88
CA VAL A 269 -5.02 -2.55 1.18
C VAL A 269 -5.84 -2.30 -0.09
N THR A 270 -5.25 -1.61 -1.07
CA THR A 270 -5.91 -1.25 -2.33
C THR A 270 -6.44 -2.48 -3.05
N PHE A 271 -5.58 -3.47 -3.25
CA PHE A 271 -5.92 -4.69 -3.97
C PHE A 271 -6.83 -5.61 -3.16
N ALA A 272 -6.64 -5.69 -1.84
CA ALA A 272 -7.50 -6.48 -0.97
C ALA A 272 -8.96 -6.01 -1.04
N VAL A 273 -9.21 -4.70 -0.93
CA VAL A 273 -10.58 -4.16 -1.01
C VAL A 273 -11.15 -4.32 -2.42
N LEU A 274 -10.37 -4.09 -3.49
CA LEU A 274 -10.85 -4.26 -4.87
C LEU A 274 -11.24 -5.73 -5.17
N VAL A 275 -10.44 -6.70 -4.73
CA VAL A 275 -10.78 -8.13 -4.86
C VAL A 275 -12.07 -8.44 -4.13
N MET A 276 -12.23 -7.94 -2.89
CA MET A 276 -13.45 -8.15 -2.12
C MET A 276 -14.65 -7.41 -2.72
N ASN A 277 -14.48 -6.23 -3.33
CA ASN A 277 -15.55 -5.57 -4.08
C ASN A 277 -16.02 -6.44 -5.25
N ALA A 278 -15.12 -7.05 -6.02
CA ALA A 278 -15.48 -7.98 -7.08
C ALA A 278 -16.26 -9.19 -6.56
N LEU A 279 -15.97 -9.65 -5.35
CA LEU A 279 -16.64 -10.76 -4.69
C LEU A 279 -17.95 -10.37 -3.97
N ALA A 280 -18.20 -9.08 -3.74
CA ALA A 280 -19.36 -8.61 -2.99
C ALA A 280 -20.71 -9.12 -3.52
N PRO A 281 -21.00 -9.13 -4.85
CA PRO A 281 -22.25 -9.70 -5.35
C PRO A 281 -22.39 -11.21 -5.07
N ALA A 282 -21.28 -11.96 -5.14
CA ALA A 282 -21.28 -13.38 -4.81
C ALA A 282 -21.55 -13.60 -3.31
N LEU A 283 -20.86 -12.84 -2.45
CA LEU A 283 -21.09 -12.87 -1.00
C LEU A 283 -22.54 -12.53 -0.65
N GLU A 284 -23.10 -11.53 -1.31
CA GLU A 284 -24.51 -11.16 -1.10
C GLU A 284 -25.43 -12.29 -1.48
N SER A 285 -25.27 -12.88 -2.66
CA SER A 285 -26.09 -14.02 -3.12
C SER A 285 -26.03 -15.23 -2.17
N LEU A 286 -24.87 -15.46 -1.54
CA LEU A 286 -24.65 -16.53 -0.57
C LEU A 286 -25.28 -16.24 0.80
N THR A 287 -25.41 -14.96 1.16
CA THR A 287 -25.81 -14.53 2.51
C THR A 287 -27.23 -13.97 2.59
N ILE A 288 -27.90 -13.73 1.45
CA ILE A 288 -29.30 -13.31 1.41
C ILE A 288 -30.16 -14.34 2.14
N ALA A 289 -31.00 -13.87 3.08
CA ALA A 289 -31.99 -14.67 3.71
C ALA A 289 -33.04 -15.13 2.69
N THR A 290 -33.45 -16.40 2.74
CA THR A 290 -34.52 -16.92 1.88
C THR A 290 -35.75 -16.02 1.91
N ILE A 291 -36.17 -15.56 0.73
CA ILE A 291 -37.42 -14.87 0.51
C ILE A 291 -38.54 -15.88 0.85
N PHE A 292 -39.65 -15.38 1.43
CA PHE A 292 -40.83 -16.16 1.76
C PHE A 292 -41.17 -17.16 0.63
N GLY A 293 -41.23 -18.46 0.94
CA GLY A 293 -41.65 -19.51 0.01
C GLY A 293 -40.57 -20.20 -0.81
N VAL A 294 -39.33 -19.72 -0.82
CA VAL A 294 -38.19 -20.41 -1.48
C VAL A 294 -37.27 -20.97 -0.40
N GLY A 295 -37.49 -22.24 -0.07
CA GLY A 295 -36.81 -22.90 1.05
C GLY A 295 -35.34 -23.22 0.78
N GLY A 296 -34.46 -22.47 1.40
CA GLY A 296 -33.10 -22.94 1.68
C GLY A 296 -32.91 -23.06 3.19
N SER A 297 -32.56 -24.24 3.70
CA SER A 297 -32.32 -24.41 5.13
C SER A 297 -31.13 -23.52 5.58
N ARG A 298 -31.18 -23.07 6.84
CA ARG A 298 -30.08 -22.32 7.48
C ARG A 298 -28.76 -23.08 7.34
N GLU A 299 -28.79 -24.40 7.37
CA GLU A 299 -27.65 -25.28 7.19
C GLU A 299 -27.04 -25.20 5.74
N ALA A 300 -27.91 -25.17 4.72
CA ALA A 300 -27.44 -25.08 3.33
C ALA A 300 -26.78 -23.71 3.06
N ARG A 301 -27.20 -22.67 3.77
CA ARG A 301 -26.58 -21.33 3.71
C ARG A 301 -25.23 -21.32 4.41
N LEU A 302 -25.16 -21.86 5.63
CA LEU A 302 -23.90 -21.98 6.37
C LEU A 302 -22.88 -22.82 5.63
N LYS A 303 -23.31 -23.94 5.00
CA LYS A 303 -22.44 -24.74 4.15
C LYS A 303 -21.88 -23.96 2.96
N ARG A 304 -22.71 -23.17 2.27
CA ARG A 304 -22.24 -22.33 1.14
C ARG A 304 -21.25 -21.26 1.58
N VAL A 305 -21.51 -20.58 2.69
CA VAL A 305 -20.57 -19.58 3.25
C VAL A 305 -19.28 -20.26 3.71
N ALA A 306 -19.36 -21.42 4.35
CA ALA A 306 -18.18 -22.19 4.75
C ALA A 306 -17.35 -22.66 3.55
N VAL A 307 -18.00 -23.09 2.47
CA VAL A 307 -17.32 -23.48 1.21
C VAL A 307 -16.65 -22.27 0.57
N ALA A 308 -17.32 -21.10 0.53
CA ALA A 308 -16.72 -19.87 0.01
C ALA A 308 -15.52 -19.40 0.85
N ALA A 309 -15.64 -19.44 2.18
CA ALA A 309 -14.55 -19.13 3.09
C ALA A 309 -13.37 -20.12 2.94
N ALA A 310 -13.67 -21.41 2.84
CA ALA A 310 -12.68 -22.45 2.59
C ALA A 310 -11.97 -22.25 1.24
N ALA A 311 -12.70 -21.86 0.19
CA ALA A 311 -12.11 -21.56 -1.12
C ALA A 311 -11.14 -20.37 -1.04
N VAL A 312 -11.47 -19.31 -0.29
CA VAL A 312 -10.54 -18.20 -0.07
C VAL A 312 -9.30 -18.65 0.69
N VAL A 313 -9.47 -19.46 1.76
CA VAL A 313 -8.33 -20.02 2.51
C VAL A 313 -7.46 -20.91 1.64
N VAL A 314 -8.06 -21.76 0.80
CA VAL A 314 -7.31 -22.60 -0.16
C VAL A 314 -6.58 -21.74 -1.19
N LEU A 315 -7.22 -20.71 -1.73
CA LEU A 315 -6.59 -19.80 -2.70
C LEU A 315 -5.39 -19.09 -2.08
N VAL A 316 -5.53 -18.61 -0.85
CA VAL A 316 -4.44 -18.01 -0.06
C VAL A 316 -3.34 -19.05 0.20
N GLY A 317 -3.70 -20.26 0.59
CA GLY A 317 -2.74 -21.35 0.81
C GLY A 317 -1.99 -21.74 -0.46
N VAL A 318 -2.69 -21.85 -1.59
CA VAL A 318 -2.08 -22.11 -2.90
C VAL A 318 -1.14 -20.96 -3.28
N PHE A 319 -1.54 -19.71 -3.04
CA PHE A 319 -0.69 -18.55 -3.32
C PHE A 319 0.59 -18.58 -2.48
N ILE A 320 0.49 -18.90 -1.18
CA ILE A 320 1.65 -19.07 -0.29
C ILE A 320 2.59 -20.16 -0.78
N VAL A 321 2.03 -21.32 -1.17
CA VAL A 321 2.83 -22.46 -1.67
C VAL A 321 3.49 -22.14 -3.02
N LEU A 322 2.79 -21.42 -3.90
CA LEU A 322 3.35 -20.98 -5.17
C LEU A 322 4.46 -19.94 -4.98
N ASP A 323 4.31 -19.04 -4.01
CA ASP A 323 5.33 -18.03 -3.68
C ASP A 323 6.59 -18.68 -3.08
N GLN A 324 6.41 -19.68 -2.20
CA GLN A 324 7.54 -20.46 -1.68
C GLN A 324 8.28 -21.29 -2.76
N ASN A 325 7.58 -21.67 -3.82
CA ASN A 325 8.14 -22.45 -4.92
C ASN A 325 8.53 -21.58 -6.14
N GLN A 326 8.30 -20.28 -6.12
CA GLN A 326 8.83 -19.42 -7.16
C GLN A 326 10.36 -19.37 -7.00
N PRO A 327 11.13 -19.81 -8.02
CA PRO A 327 12.54 -19.47 -8.03
C PRO A 327 12.59 -17.95 -7.97
N ALA A 328 13.37 -17.41 -7.04
CA ALA A 328 13.61 -15.98 -6.97
C ALA A 328 13.86 -15.49 -8.39
N THR A 329 13.02 -14.59 -8.90
CA THR A 329 13.01 -14.16 -10.30
C THR A 329 14.19 -13.25 -10.65
N LEU A 330 15.25 -13.34 -9.88
CA LEU A 330 16.58 -12.86 -10.23
C LEU A 330 17.56 -14.00 -9.96
N PRO A 331 18.48 -14.30 -10.87
CA PRO A 331 19.46 -15.33 -10.72
C PRO A 331 20.52 -14.89 -9.73
N VAL A 332 20.19 -14.85 -8.45
CA VAL A 332 21.17 -14.61 -7.41
C VAL A 332 20.87 -15.54 -6.25
N LEU A 333 21.56 -16.68 -6.30
CA LEU A 333 22.11 -17.39 -5.15
C LEU A 333 21.12 -17.67 -4.00
N HIS A 334 20.02 -18.36 -4.29
CA HIS A 334 19.13 -18.90 -3.25
C HIS A 334 19.38 -20.37 -2.90
N SER A 335 20.52 -20.89 -3.26
CA SER A 335 20.88 -22.26 -2.92
C SER A 335 22.24 -22.27 -2.31
N GLY A 336 22.59 -21.75 -1.19
CA GLY A 336 23.86 -22.07 -0.54
C GLY A 336 25.08 -22.40 -1.45
N GLN A 337 24.92 -22.31 -2.73
CA GLN A 337 25.89 -22.35 -3.79
C GLN A 337 26.20 -20.90 -4.17
N TYR A 338 27.14 -20.33 -3.47
CA TYR A 338 27.83 -19.14 -3.93
C TYR A 338 28.26 -19.34 -5.40
N LEU A 339 28.15 -18.31 -6.26
CA LEU A 339 29.11 -18.16 -7.35
C LEU A 339 30.44 -18.44 -6.68
N PRO A 340 31.28 -19.38 -7.23
CA PRO A 340 32.53 -19.63 -6.58
C PRO A 340 33.19 -18.28 -6.36
N LEU A 341 33.65 -18.02 -5.17
CA LEU A 341 34.29 -16.75 -4.79
C LEU A 341 35.41 -16.42 -5.78
N ALA A 342 35.96 -17.44 -6.41
CA ALA A 342 36.85 -17.41 -7.55
C ALA A 342 36.30 -16.60 -8.74
N ASP A 343 34.99 -16.71 -9.07
CA ASP A 343 34.38 -15.94 -10.16
C ASP A 343 34.20 -14.45 -9.81
N LEU A 344 34.15 -14.11 -8.51
CA LEU A 344 33.99 -12.75 -8.01
C LEU A 344 35.33 -12.07 -7.69
N LEU A 345 36.34 -12.85 -7.30
CA LEU A 345 37.68 -12.40 -6.93
C LEU A 345 38.73 -12.66 -8.04
N GLY A 346 38.29 -13.21 -9.19
CA GLY A 346 39.18 -13.68 -10.23
C GLY A 346 39.86 -15.01 -9.82
N ASP A 347 40.79 -15.51 -10.67
CA ASP A 347 41.59 -16.74 -10.40
C ASP A 347 42.61 -16.56 -9.26
N SER A 348 42.36 -15.63 -8.34
CA SER A 348 43.26 -15.32 -7.22
C SER A 348 43.15 -16.39 -6.12
N ASP A 349 44.26 -16.78 -5.54
CA ASP A 349 44.29 -17.68 -4.38
C ASP A 349 43.78 -16.93 -3.13
N TYR A 350 42.82 -17.51 -2.41
CA TYR A 350 42.25 -16.88 -1.22
C TYR A 350 42.17 -17.84 -0.05
N GLU A 351 42.38 -17.29 1.15
CA GLU A 351 42.28 -17.99 2.42
C GLU A 351 41.06 -17.52 3.20
N VAL A 352 40.25 -18.44 3.69
CA VAL A 352 39.09 -18.12 4.54
C VAL A 352 39.55 -17.96 5.97
N VAL A 353 39.34 -16.79 6.56
CA VAL A 353 39.67 -16.51 7.96
C VAL A 353 38.38 -16.24 8.72
N ASP A 354 38.21 -16.93 9.84
CA ASP A 354 37.07 -16.79 10.75
C ASP A 354 37.61 -16.26 12.10
N GLN A 355 37.35 -14.99 12.38
CA GLN A 355 37.86 -14.33 13.58
C GLN A 355 36.72 -13.59 14.31
N GLU A 356 36.51 -13.90 15.58
CA GLU A 356 35.49 -13.29 16.44
C GLU A 356 34.08 -13.29 15.89
N GLY A 357 33.72 -14.32 15.08
CA GLY A 357 32.39 -14.42 14.43
C GLY A 357 32.25 -13.65 13.14
N THR A 358 33.31 -12.99 12.68
CA THR A 358 33.35 -12.34 11.37
C THR A 358 34.17 -13.17 10.41
N ARG A 359 33.57 -13.52 9.27
CA ARG A 359 34.24 -14.26 8.21
C ARG A 359 34.70 -13.32 7.13
N TYR A 360 36.01 -13.36 6.80
CA TYR A 360 36.60 -12.61 5.70
C TYR A 360 37.49 -13.50 4.85
N TYR A 361 37.77 -13.06 3.64
CA TYR A 361 38.54 -13.76 2.63
C TYR A 361 39.81 -12.95 2.35
N LEU A 362 40.94 -13.54 2.64
CA LEU A 362 42.24 -12.92 2.39
C LEU A 362 42.71 -13.33 0.99
N VAL A 363 42.71 -12.39 0.07
CA VAL A 363 43.15 -12.61 -1.31
C VAL A 363 44.65 -12.37 -1.38
N ARG A 364 45.40 -13.31 -1.98
CA ARG A 364 46.84 -13.26 -2.12
C ARG A 364 47.22 -12.89 -3.55
N ASP A 365 48.33 -12.20 -3.70
CA ASP A 365 48.95 -11.94 -5.00
C ASP A 365 49.67 -13.19 -5.52
N GLU A 366 50.23 -13.12 -6.76
CA GLU A 366 51.01 -14.20 -7.38
C GLU A 366 52.25 -14.58 -6.60
N GLU A 367 52.72 -13.69 -5.71
CA GLU A 367 53.88 -13.91 -4.84
C GLU A 367 53.50 -14.50 -3.47
N GLY A 368 52.17 -14.68 -3.23
CA GLY A 368 51.61 -15.23 -1.99
C GLY A 368 51.45 -14.21 -0.84
N ASN A 369 51.65 -12.94 -1.08
CA ASN A 369 51.47 -11.90 -0.08
C ASN A 369 49.97 -11.47 -0.02
N PRO A 370 49.49 -11.01 1.15
CA PRO A 370 48.15 -10.47 1.27
C PRO A 370 48.02 -9.22 0.38
N ALA A 371 47.15 -9.27 -0.62
CA ALA A 371 46.90 -8.19 -1.54
C ALA A 371 45.56 -7.47 -1.29
N GLN A 372 44.54 -8.22 -0.90
CA GLN A 372 43.20 -7.68 -0.69
C GLN A 372 42.48 -8.45 0.43
N VAL A 373 41.50 -7.80 1.04
CA VAL A 373 40.60 -8.42 2.00
C VAL A 373 39.18 -8.26 1.51
N ALA A 374 38.48 -9.38 1.37
CA ALA A 374 37.08 -9.35 0.95
C ALA A 374 36.18 -9.86 2.08
N PHE A 375 35.03 -9.22 2.28
CA PHE A 375 34.02 -9.67 3.21
C PHE A 375 32.61 -9.38 2.72
N ILE A 376 31.67 -10.19 3.17
CA ILE A 376 30.26 -10.01 2.85
C ILE A 376 29.63 -9.14 3.94
N ALA A 377 29.07 -8.02 3.55
CA ALA A 377 28.32 -7.14 4.43
C ALA A 377 26.83 -7.12 4.04
N GLU A 378 26.02 -6.73 5.01
CA GLU A 378 24.57 -6.59 4.84
C GLU A 378 24.13 -5.23 5.36
N GLN A 379 23.37 -4.49 4.55
CA GLN A 379 22.83 -3.20 4.90
C GLN A 379 21.33 -3.16 4.57
N GLY A 380 20.55 -2.43 5.37
CA GLY A 380 19.13 -2.27 5.12
C GLY A 380 18.87 -1.53 3.81
N GLY A 381 18.20 -2.17 2.86
CA GLY A 381 17.67 -1.57 1.65
C GLY A 381 16.25 -1.05 1.82
N PHE A 382 15.59 -0.71 0.72
CA PHE A 382 14.21 -0.24 0.73
C PHE A 382 13.20 -1.38 0.97
N ASN A 383 13.30 -2.48 0.23
CA ASN A 383 12.39 -3.63 0.35
C ASN A 383 12.93 -4.74 1.24
N ALA A 384 14.24 -4.93 1.26
CA ALA A 384 14.91 -5.97 2.04
C ALA A 384 16.36 -5.58 2.29
N PRO A 385 17.07 -6.31 3.18
CA PRO A 385 18.51 -6.16 3.30
C PRO A 385 19.22 -6.41 1.97
N ILE A 386 20.19 -5.56 1.66
CA ILE A 386 21.08 -5.69 0.51
C ILE A 386 22.35 -6.34 1.00
N ARG A 387 22.73 -7.46 0.40
CA ARG A 387 24.00 -8.14 0.69
C ARG A 387 24.99 -7.83 -0.42
N PHE A 388 26.18 -7.46 -0.03
CA PHE A 388 27.22 -7.10 -0.98
C PHE A 388 28.60 -7.63 -0.54
N LEU A 389 29.43 -7.91 -1.52
CA LEU A 389 30.82 -8.22 -1.31
C LEU A 389 31.61 -6.90 -1.36
N LEU A 390 32.35 -6.61 -0.32
CA LEU A 390 33.24 -5.47 -0.24
C LEU A 390 34.68 -5.99 -0.29
N VAL A 391 35.45 -5.46 -1.22
CA VAL A 391 36.87 -5.78 -1.37
C VAL A 391 37.68 -4.54 -1.02
N LEU A 392 38.57 -4.68 -0.03
CA LEU A 392 39.49 -3.64 0.41
C LEU A 392 40.90 -3.96 -0.10
N ASP A 393 41.66 -2.93 -0.41
CA ASP A 393 43.08 -3.04 -0.69
C ASP A 393 43.94 -3.04 0.59
N THR A 394 45.26 -3.08 0.44
CA THR A 394 46.23 -3.08 1.55
C THR A 394 46.27 -1.75 2.32
N GLU A 395 45.77 -0.66 1.74
CA GLU A 395 45.65 0.66 2.38
C GLU A 395 44.30 0.87 3.07
N HIS A 396 43.44 -0.16 3.07
CA HIS A 396 42.07 -0.17 3.60
C HIS A 396 41.09 0.72 2.83
N ALA A 397 41.43 1.09 1.58
CA ALA A 397 40.50 1.73 0.68
C ALA A 397 39.63 0.69 -0.05
N ILE A 398 38.43 1.07 -0.42
CA ILE A 398 37.51 0.20 -1.17
C ILE A 398 38.06 -0.01 -2.57
N HIS A 399 38.42 -1.25 -2.88
CA HIS A 399 38.81 -1.65 -4.22
C HIS A 399 37.60 -1.85 -5.12
N SER A 400 36.61 -2.60 -4.63
CA SER A 400 35.37 -2.83 -5.39
C SER A 400 34.21 -3.19 -4.46
N VAL A 401 32.99 -2.91 -4.94
CA VAL A 401 31.73 -3.33 -4.32
C VAL A 401 30.94 -4.14 -5.34
N THR A 402 30.46 -5.30 -4.95
CA THR A 402 29.62 -6.16 -5.81
C THR A 402 28.35 -6.53 -5.06
N ILE A 403 27.20 -6.21 -5.60
CA ILE A 403 25.89 -6.61 -5.01
C ILE A 403 25.70 -8.10 -5.21
N LEU A 404 25.53 -8.84 -4.12
CA LEU A 404 25.30 -10.29 -4.11
C LEU A 404 23.82 -10.62 -4.09
N GLU A 405 23.04 -9.90 -3.29
CA GLU A 405 21.61 -10.14 -3.14
C GLU A 405 20.88 -8.84 -2.81
N HIS A 406 19.78 -8.60 -3.48
CA HIS A 406 18.85 -7.51 -3.19
C HIS A 406 17.43 -7.89 -3.59
N ARG A 407 16.44 -7.23 -3.01
CA ARG A 407 15.02 -7.33 -3.38
C ARG A 407 14.42 -5.95 -3.66
N GLU A 408 15.24 -5.10 -4.25
CA GLU A 408 14.86 -3.74 -4.59
C GLU A 408 13.97 -3.69 -5.83
N ASP A 409 13.16 -2.61 -5.94
CA ASP A 409 12.19 -2.46 -7.02
C ASP A 409 12.88 -2.36 -8.39
N PRO A 410 12.39 -3.10 -9.41
CA PRO A 410 12.89 -3.02 -10.77
C PRO A 410 12.84 -1.60 -11.32
N GLY A 411 13.93 -1.16 -11.93
CA GLY A 411 14.04 0.17 -12.53
C GLY A 411 14.21 1.35 -11.55
N LEU A 412 14.22 1.10 -10.23
CA LEU A 412 14.50 2.08 -9.18
C LEU A 412 15.64 1.59 -8.29
N GLY A 413 15.33 0.85 -7.23
CA GLY A 413 16.32 0.31 -6.30
C GLY A 413 17.30 -0.67 -6.95
N GLU A 414 16.87 -1.41 -7.95
CA GLU A 414 17.74 -2.28 -8.77
C GLU A 414 18.93 -1.52 -9.41
N LEU A 415 18.80 -0.22 -9.61
CA LEU A 415 19.86 0.60 -10.22
C LEU A 415 21.14 0.66 -9.38
N ILE A 416 21.09 0.26 -8.10
CA ILE A 416 22.30 0.10 -7.26
C ILE A 416 23.27 -0.96 -7.82
N THR A 417 22.80 -1.88 -8.66
CA THR A 417 23.66 -2.89 -9.30
C THR A 417 24.43 -2.36 -10.51
N ARG A 418 24.14 -1.15 -10.96
CA ARG A 418 24.80 -0.57 -12.13
C ARG A 418 26.27 -0.26 -11.83
N PRO A 419 27.19 -0.59 -12.77
CA PRO A 419 28.59 -0.25 -12.61
C PRO A 419 28.82 1.23 -12.29
N SER A 420 28.09 2.13 -12.95
CA SER A 420 28.20 3.59 -12.72
C SER A 420 27.82 4.04 -11.30
N PHE A 421 27.05 3.22 -10.55
CA PHE A 421 26.78 3.50 -9.15
C PHE A 421 27.84 2.87 -8.24
N LEU A 422 28.24 1.64 -8.52
CA LEU A 422 29.20 0.89 -7.70
C LEU A 422 30.63 1.45 -7.81
N GLU A 423 31.03 1.96 -8.97
CA GLU A 423 32.34 2.57 -9.21
C GLU A 423 32.59 3.81 -8.35
N GLN A 424 31.54 4.47 -7.84
CA GLN A 424 31.68 5.64 -6.97
C GLN A 424 32.30 5.31 -5.61
N PHE A 425 32.22 4.06 -5.18
CA PHE A 425 32.79 3.62 -3.91
C PHE A 425 34.28 3.30 -4.01
N ALA A 426 34.81 3.09 -5.20
CA ALA A 426 36.21 2.75 -5.39
C ALA A 426 37.12 3.89 -4.95
N GLY A 427 38.11 3.57 -4.11
CA GLY A 427 39.07 4.53 -3.57
C GLY A 427 38.60 5.26 -2.30
N LEU A 428 37.34 5.08 -1.85
CA LEU A 428 36.89 5.60 -0.57
C LEU A 428 37.50 4.77 0.56
N ASP A 429 37.81 5.41 1.68
CA ASP A 429 38.44 4.80 2.85
C ASP A 429 37.64 5.10 4.13
N LYS A 430 38.17 4.67 5.28
CA LYS A 430 37.55 4.89 6.60
C LYS A 430 37.40 6.36 6.99
N ASP A 431 38.16 7.25 6.38
CA ASP A 431 38.18 8.69 6.68
C ASP A 431 37.22 9.46 5.73
N SER A 432 36.67 8.78 4.71
CA SER A 432 35.67 9.29 3.79
C SER A 432 34.30 9.45 4.48
N SER A 433 33.55 10.47 4.13
CA SER A 433 32.27 10.79 4.81
C SER A 433 31.11 9.88 4.42
N PHE A 434 31.21 9.20 3.28
CA PHE A 434 30.15 8.40 2.65
C PHE A 434 28.82 9.16 2.50
N SER A 435 28.89 10.49 2.35
CA SER A 435 27.72 11.34 2.33
C SER A 435 27.07 11.36 0.95
N LEU A 436 25.76 11.11 0.93
CA LEU A 436 24.95 11.22 -0.28
C LEU A 436 24.85 12.68 -0.72
N GLY A 437 25.19 12.94 -1.96
CA GLY A 437 25.15 14.29 -2.55
C GLY A 437 26.52 14.98 -2.64
N ASP A 438 27.50 14.55 -1.87
CA ASP A 438 28.89 15.03 -1.95
C ASP A 438 29.80 14.00 -2.61
N GLU A 439 30.12 12.91 -1.90
CA GLU A 439 31.04 11.86 -2.41
C GLU A 439 30.28 10.81 -3.22
N ILE A 440 29.02 10.52 -2.87
CA ILE A 440 28.20 9.50 -3.51
C ILE A 440 26.95 10.14 -4.11
N GLN A 441 26.74 9.96 -5.40
CA GLN A 441 25.50 10.39 -6.05
C GLN A 441 24.41 9.35 -5.82
N ALA A 442 23.37 9.76 -5.08
CA ALA A 442 22.22 8.92 -4.85
C ALA A 442 21.44 8.67 -6.15
N ILE A 443 20.87 7.49 -6.28
CA ILE A 443 19.94 7.16 -7.35
C ILE A 443 18.61 7.88 -7.09
N SER A 444 18.20 8.71 -8.04
CA SER A 444 16.93 9.44 -7.92
C SER A 444 15.75 8.48 -7.77
N GLY A 445 15.06 8.54 -6.64
CA GLY A 445 13.95 7.67 -6.31
C GLY A 445 14.32 6.39 -5.55
N ALA A 446 15.61 6.11 -5.36
CA ALA A 446 16.11 4.98 -4.59
C ALA A 446 17.12 5.42 -3.51
N THR A 447 16.84 6.52 -2.83
CA THR A 447 17.74 7.11 -1.82
C THR A 447 18.06 6.17 -0.67
N ILE A 448 17.09 5.33 -0.26
CA ILE A 448 17.29 4.36 0.83
C ILE A 448 18.22 3.24 0.38
N SER A 449 17.99 2.70 -0.81
CA SER A 449 18.83 1.64 -1.39
C SER A 449 20.24 2.14 -1.74
N SER A 450 20.41 3.45 -1.94
CA SER A 450 21.70 4.09 -2.22
C SER A 450 22.49 4.47 -0.95
N ARG A 451 21.86 4.43 0.22
CA ARG A 451 22.43 4.79 1.51
C ARG A 451 23.00 3.58 2.22
#